data_d904200a7a3af7edb14479ed01b85d42
#
_entry.id   d904200a7a3af7edb14479ed01b85d42
#
_cell.length_a   1.000
_cell.length_b   1.000
_cell.length_c   1.000
_cell.angle_alpha   90.00
_cell.angle_beta   90.00
_cell.angle_gamma   90.00
#
_symmetry.space_group_name_H-M   'P 1'
#
loop_
_entity.id
_entity.type
_entity.pdbx_description
1 polymer ?
#
loop_
_entity_poly.entity_id
_entity_poly.type
_entity_poly.pdbx_seq_one_letter_code
_entity_poly.pdbx_strand_id
1 'polypeptide(L)'
;MKILIISQYFYPENFRINDLALELKNRGHKITVLTGLPNYPKGEYFDGYDDKKYCDEIWNDIPIYRCKLRPRKTGSINLIRNYVSFVVEANKKLKELENQDFDLIYVFEVSPITVALPAIKFKKKKKLPIVINIQDLWPENIIAVTGITNFIVIGLVNKMVNYIYKHCDLILTASPSFVDKIRDRIKNKDKVVYWPQYSIVSRTNEDVSLYNKDFFNIVFTGNIGEAQGIDLAIEVANILKNEKICWHFIGEGRSREKLMNMVSEYGISDKVKFYGFHPETEIPKYLSNADAALLILKPNPVFEMTIPAKLQTYLACGVPILGCVSGEGKRIIEESGAGIVSDSISVESLVDVCQQFLILDQEELCNYKEKAFRYSGRNFNKKKLLDKLESSMFKMIK
;
A
#
# COMPACT_ATOMS: atom_id res chain seq x y z
N MET A 1 -15.20 7.10 20.77
CA MET A 1 -16.03 7.51 19.63
C MET A 1 -16.72 6.31 19.02
N LYS A 2 -17.89 6.51 18.37
CA LYS A 2 -18.56 5.55 17.52
C LYS A 2 -18.21 5.89 16.06
N ILE A 3 -17.43 5.05 15.41
CA ILE A 3 -16.85 5.31 14.08
C ILE A 3 -17.47 4.38 13.04
N LEU A 4 -18.06 4.95 12.00
CA LEU A 4 -18.48 4.20 10.81
C LEU A 4 -17.34 4.21 9.79
N ILE A 5 -16.72 3.06 9.58
CA ILE A 5 -15.72 2.86 8.51
C ILE A 5 -16.45 2.47 7.24
N ILE A 6 -16.18 3.18 6.14
CA ILE A 6 -16.67 2.84 4.80
C ILE A 6 -15.45 2.57 3.92
N SER A 7 -15.33 1.33 3.47
CA SER A 7 -14.27 0.86 2.57
C SER A 7 -14.85 -0.13 1.57
N GLN A 8 -14.42 -0.08 0.31
CA GLN A 8 -14.86 -1.08 -0.66
C GLN A 8 -14.30 -2.47 -0.34
N TYR A 9 -13.09 -2.52 0.25
CA TYR A 9 -12.37 -3.73 0.62
C TYR A 9 -12.14 -3.77 2.12
N PHE A 10 -12.35 -4.92 2.70
CA PHE A 10 -12.14 -5.19 4.13
C PHE A 10 -11.93 -6.69 4.33
N TYR A 11 -11.65 -7.14 5.55
CA TYR A 11 -11.53 -8.56 5.88
C TYR A 11 -12.60 -9.42 5.14
N PRO A 12 -12.26 -10.60 4.60
CA PRO A 12 -10.99 -11.32 4.66
C PRO A 12 -9.91 -10.85 3.65
N GLU A 13 -10.19 -9.83 2.83
CA GLU A 13 -9.19 -9.21 1.97
C GLU A 13 -8.14 -8.49 2.82
N ASN A 14 -6.86 -8.68 2.49
CA ASN A 14 -5.76 -8.13 3.29
C ASN A 14 -5.45 -6.68 2.91
N PHE A 15 -6.04 -5.73 3.63
CA PHE A 15 -5.79 -4.30 3.49
C PHE A 15 -5.45 -3.64 4.84
N ARG A 16 -4.70 -2.55 4.81
CA ARG A 16 -4.30 -1.79 6.03
C ARG A 16 -5.47 -1.33 6.90
N ILE A 17 -6.64 -1.16 6.33
CA ILE A 17 -7.84 -0.78 7.07
C ILE A 17 -8.23 -1.83 8.11
N ASN A 18 -7.90 -3.10 7.89
CA ASN A 18 -8.19 -4.17 8.86
C ASN A 18 -7.40 -3.94 10.16
N ASP A 19 -6.10 -3.69 10.04
CA ASP A 19 -5.24 -3.38 11.18
C ASP A 19 -5.69 -2.06 11.85
N LEU A 20 -5.98 -1.02 11.08
CA LEU A 20 -6.45 0.25 11.61
C LEU A 20 -7.77 0.11 12.39
N ALA A 21 -8.72 -0.68 11.89
CA ALA A 21 -9.99 -0.93 12.57
C ALA A 21 -9.80 -1.63 13.92
N LEU A 22 -8.91 -2.64 13.96
CA LEU A 22 -8.55 -3.33 15.21
C LEU A 22 -7.86 -2.39 16.21
N GLU A 23 -6.92 -1.59 15.74
CA GLU A 23 -6.21 -0.64 16.62
C GLU A 23 -7.15 0.41 17.21
N LEU A 24 -8.04 0.98 16.40
CA LEU A 24 -9.04 1.92 16.90
C LEU A 24 -9.99 1.26 17.91
N LYS A 25 -10.40 0.02 17.65
CA LYS A 25 -11.17 -0.77 18.63
C LYS A 25 -10.41 -0.98 19.93
N ASN A 26 -9.14 -1.41 19.86
CA ASN A 26 -8.29 -1.66 21.02
C ASN A 26 -8.04 -0.38 21.85
N ARG A 27 -8.15 0.80 21.22
CA ARG A 27 -8.10 2.11 21.87
C ARG A 27 -9.44 2.56 22.45
N GLY A 28 -10.46 1.69 22.46
CA GLY A 28 -11.76 1.92 23.10
C GLY A 28 -12.80 2.61 22.20
N HIS A 29 -12.58 2.67 20.88
CA HIS A 29 -13.60 3.15 19.96
C HIS A 29 -14.58 2.02 19.60
N LYS A 30 -15.85 2.38 19.38
CA LYS A 30 -16.85 1.47 18.81
C LYS A 30 -16.77 1.58 17.29
N ILE A 31 -16.37 0.50 16.64
CA ILE A 31 -16.17 0.45 15.20
C ILE A 31 -17.34 -0.31 14.56
N THR A 32 -17.88 0.23 13.49
CA THR A 32 -18.80 -0.44 12.57
C THR A 32 -18.27 -0.30 11.17
N VAL A 33 -18.26 -1.37 10.39
CA VAL A 33 -17.71 -1.37 9.04
C VAL A 33 -18.81 -1.60 8.02
N LEU A 34 -18.87 -0.77 6.98
CA LEU A 34 -19.61 -0.99 5.75
C LEU A 34 -18.63 -1.28 4.62
N THR A 35 -18.78 -2.45 4.01
CA THR A 35 -17.87 -2.91 2.94
C THR A 35 -18.61 -3.70 1.86
N GLY A 36 -17.90 -4.04 0.78
CA GLY A 36 -18.41 -4.93 -0.27
C GLY A 36 -18.21 -6.40 0.05
N LEU A 37 -18.77 -7.27 -0.78
CA LEU A 37 -18.41 -8.69 -0.79
C LEU A 37 -16.97 -8.86 -1.27
N PRO A 38 -16.14 -9.68 -0.59
CA PRO A 38 -14.72 -9.82 -0.91
C PRO A 38 -14.52 -10.50 -2.27
N ASN A 39 -13.67 -9.89 -3.11
CA ASN A 39 -13.39 -10.35 -4.47
C ASN A 39 -11.99 -9.97 -4.99
N TYR A 40 -11.18 -9.30 -4.21
CA TYR A 40 -9.83 -8.89 -4.60
C TYR A 40 -8.78 -9.88 -4.05
N PRO A 41 -7.73 -10.26 -4.80
CA PRO A 41 -7.34 -9.72 -6.12
C PRO A 41 -7.89 -10.48 -7.33
N LYS A 42 -8.44 -11.70 -7.16
CA LYS A 42 -8.81 -12.60 -8.26
C LYS A 42 -9.97 -12.10 -9.11
N GLY A 43 -10.82 -11.22 -8.57
CA GLY A 43 -12.02 -10.72 -9.25
C GLY A 43 -13.19 -11.68 -9.22
N GLU A 44 -13.17 -12.64 -8.31
CA GLU A 44 -14.20 -13.61 -7.99
C GLU A 44 -14.49 -13.54 -6.49
N TYR A 45 -15.68 -13.90 -6.07
CA TYR A 45 -16.01 -13.94 -4.65
C TYR A 45 -15.14 -14.99 -3.93
N PHE A 46 -14.79 -14.69 -2.71
CA PHE A 46 -14.10 -15.65 -1.83
C PHE A 46 -15.07 -16.79 -1.46
N ASP A 47 -14.51 -17.96 -1.12
CA ASP A 47 -15.30 -19.09 -0.66
C ASP A 47 -16.18 -18.71 0.53
N GLY A 48 -17.47 -19.10 0.47
CA GLY A 48 -18.45 -18.76 1.49
C GLY A 48 -19.13 -17.39 1.30
N TYR A 49 -18.70 -16.58 0.32
CA TYR A 49 -19.35 -15.32 -0.03
C TYR A 49 -19.98 -15.40 -1.42
N ASP A 50 -21.24 -15.00 -1.51
CA ASP A 50 -21.93 -14.86 -2.79
C ASP A 50 -22.97 -13.74 -2.72
N ASP A 51 -23.54 -13.36 -3.87
CA ASP A 51 -24.54 -12.29 -3.97
C ASP A 51 -25.94 -12.70 -3.51
N LYS A 52 -26.16 -13.97 -3.19
CA LYS A 52 -27.44 -14.53 -2.72
C LYS A 52 -27.51 -14.61 -1.20
N LYS A 53 -26.35 -14.84 -0.55
CA LYS A 53 -26.24 -14.85 0.91
C LYS A 53 -25.74 -13.51 1.39
N TYR A 54 -26.59 -12.71 1.99
CA TYR A 54 -26.19 -11.53 2.77
C TYR A 54 -25.46 -12.00 4.02
N CYS A 55 -24.16 -11.77 4.06
CA CYS A 55 -23.35 -12.12 5.19
C CYS A 55 -22.90 -10.86 5.92
N ASP A 56 -23.83 -10.20 6.65
CA ASP A 56 -23.38 -9.38 7.77
C ASP A 56 -22.71 -10.31 8.78
N GLU A 57 -21.57 -9.94 9.25
CA GLU A 57 -20.74 -10.79 10.13
C GLU A 57 -20.08 -9.96 11.23
N ILE A 58 -19.53 -10.65 12.21
CA ILE A 58 -18.73 -10.04 13.26
C ILE A 58 -17.31 -10.56 13.13
N TRP A 59 -16.35 -9.66 13.02
CA TRP A 59 -14.94 -9.98 12.98
C TRP A 59 -14.20 -9.27 14.13
N ASN A 60 -13.60 -10.03 15.04
CA ASN A 60 -12.97 -9.49 16.24
C ASN A 60 -13.88 -8.49 17.00
N ASP A 61 -15.15 -8.84 17.22
CA ASP A 61 -16.20 -7.99 17.80
C ASP A 61 -16.47 -6.67 17.04
N ILE A 62 -16.07 -6.56 15.81
CA ILE A 62 -16.41 -5.46 14.91
C ILE A 62 -17.55 -5.92 13.99
N PRO A 63 -18.74 -5.31 14.06
CA PRO A 63 -19.83 -5.61 13.13
C PRO A 63 -19.47 -5.11 11.73
N ILE A 64 -19.56 -6.02 10.76
CA ILE A 64 -19.35 -5.78 9.34
C ILE A 64 -20.67 -5.90 8.60
N TYR A 65 -21.09 -4.83 7.98
CA TYR A 65 -22.24 -4.77 7.09
C TYR A 65 -21.76 -4.87 5.64
N ARG A 66 -22.14 -5.95 4.96
CA ARG A 66 -21.70 -6.19 3.59
C ARG A 66 -22.78 -5.78 2.58
N CYS A 67 -22.39 -5.05 1.57
CA CYS A 67 -23.25 -4.76 0.44
C CYS A 67 -22.89 -5.62 -0.77
N LYS A 68 -23.91 -5.93 -1.58
CA LYS A 68 -23.69 -6.60 -2.87
C LYS A 68 -22.70 -5.81 -3.70
N LEU A 69 -21.81 -6.52 -4.36
CA LEU A 69 -20.77 -5.92 -5.17
C LEU A 69 -20.59 -6.82 -6.41
N ARG A 70 -20.66 -6.25 -7.60
CA ARG A 70 -20.27 -7.02 -8.79
C ARG A 70 -18.78 -7.34 -8.73
N PRO A 71 -18.37 -8.61 -8.92
CA PRO A 71 -16.95 -8.96 -8.91
C PRO A 71 -16.15 -8.13 -9.91
N ARG A 72 -14.92 -7.82 -9.55
CA ARG A 72 -14.06 -6.93 -10.35
C ARG A 72 -13.77 -7.47 -11.75
N LYS A 73 -13.63 -8.80 -11.91
CA LYS A 73 -13.28 -9.48 -13.17
C LYS A 73 -12.17 -8.74 -13.94
N THR A 74 -11.87 -9.15 -15.14
CA THR A 74 -10.87 -8.49 -16.01
C THR A 74 -11.52 -7.41 -16.88
N GLY A 75 -10.73 -6.36 -17.24
CA GLY A 75 -11.11 -5.29 -18.15
C GLY A 75 -11.77 -4.07 -17.50
N SER A 76 -11.56 -2.90 -18.11
CA SER A 76 -11.94 -1.59 -17.59
C SER A 76 -13.46 -1.44 -17.38
N ILE A 77 -14.29 -2.02 -18.24
CA ILE A 77 -15.75 -1.95 -18.13
C ILE A 77 -16.23 -2.68 -16.86
N ASN A 78 -15.69 -3.87 -16.59
CA ASN A 78 -16.04 -4.64 -15.40
C ASN A 78 -15.57 -3.93 -14.13
N LEU A 79 -14.43 -3.28 -14.19
CA LEU A 79 -13.91 -2.44 -13.11
C LEU A 79 -14.86 -1.28 -12.79
N ILE A 80 -15.31 -0.55 -13.80
CA ILE A 80 -16.29 0.55 -13.63
C ILE A 80 -17.61 0.01 -13.06
N ARG A 81 -18.11 -1.12 -13.57
CA ARG A 81 -19.34 -1.76 -13.05
C ARG A 81 -19.18 -2.19 -11.59
N ASN A 82 -18.02 -2.70 -11.20
CA ASN A 82 -17.71 -3.01 -9.81
C ASN A 82 -17.81 -1.74 -8.95
N TYR A 83 -17.17 -0.65 -9.34
CA TYR A 83 -17.19 0.63 -8.62
C TYR A 83 -18.59 1.22 -8.47
N VAL A 84 -19.35 1.27 -9.56
CA VAL A 84 -20.73 1.78 -9.55
C VAL A 84 -21.64 0.89 -8.69
N SER A 85 -21.49 -0.43 -8.77
CA SER A 85 -22.29 -1.35 -7.96
C SER A 85 -22.08 -1.14 -6.46
N PHE A 86 -20.83 -0.90 -6.03
CA PHE A 86 -20.55 -0.55 -4.63
C PHE A 86 -21.29 0.71 -4.21
N VAL A 87 -21.21 1.80 -4.97
CA VAL A 87 -21.90 3.06 -4.63
C VAL A 87 -23.40 2.87 -4.47
N VAL A 88 -24.02 2.13 -5.39
CA VAL A 88 -25.47 1.88 -5.36
C VAL A 88 -25.87 1.05 -4.14
N GLU A 89 -25.18 -0.07 -3.93
CA GLU A 89 -25.56 -1.02 -2.87
C GLU A 89 -25.17 -0.51 -1.48
N ALA A 90 -24.05 0.19 -1.35
CA ALA A 90 -23.66 0.85 -0.10
C ALA A 90 -24.71 1.91 0.33
N ASN A 91 -25.27 2.68 -0.62
CA ASN A 91 -26.34 3.61 -0.32
C ASN A 91 -27.62 2.92 0.16
N LYS A 92 -27.92 1.69 -0.31
CA LYS A 92 -29.05 0.91 0.20
C LYS A 92 -28.76 0.39 1.62
N LYS A 93 -27.57 -0.16 1.82
CA LYS A 93 -27.15 -0.74 3.12
C LYS A 93 -27.05 0.32 4.21
N LEU A 94 -26.62 1.54 3.89
CA LEU A 94 -26.59 2.67 4.84
C LEU A 94 -27.96 3.04 5.40
N LYS A 95 -29.08 2.69 4.72
CA LYS A 95 -30.42 2.92 5.28
C LYS A 95 -30.67 2.05 6.51
N GLU A 96 -30.11 0.85 6.56
CA GLU A 96 -30.23 -0.06 7.72
C GLU A 96 -29.47 0.51 8.94
N LEU A 97 -28.45 1.33 8.69
CA LEU A 97 -27.63 1.98 9.72
C LEU A 97 -28.18 3.36 10.17
N GLU A 98 -29.27 3.84 9.58
CA GLU A 98 -29.80 5.16 9.89
C GLU A 98 -30.22 5.36 11.35
N ASN A 99 -30.65 4.31 12.03
CA ASN A 99 -31.04 4.35 13.44
C ASN A 99 -29.87 4.13 14.41
N GLN A 100 -28.67 3.88 13.88
CA GLN A 100 -27.47 3.81 14.71
C GLN A 100 -26.84 5.19 14.89
N ASP A 101 -26.24 5.39 16.06
CA ASP A 101 -25.49 6.60 16.35
C ASP A 101 -24.04 6.45 16.00
N PHE A 102 -23.51 7.43 15.28
CA PHE A 102 -22.11 7.55 14.95
C PHE A 102 -21.62 8.97 15.30
N ASP A 103 -20.34 9.10 15.65
CA ASP A 103 -19.69 10.40 15.90
C ASP A 103 -19.00 10.91 14.62
N LEU A 104 -18.49 10.01 13.79
CA LEU A 104 -17.84 10.34 12.51
C LEU A 104 -17.88 9.17 11.49
N ILE A 105 -17.62 9.51 10.24
CA ILE A 105 -17.42 8.55 9.15
C ILE A 105 -15.95 8.57 8.76
N TYR A 106 -15.32 7.40 8.74
CA TYR A 106 -13.96 7.19 8.23
C TYR A 106 -14.02 6.47 6.89
N VAL A 107 -13.57 7.10 5.81
CA VAL A 107 -13.53 6.52 4.46
C VAL A 107 -12.11 6.09 4.18
N PHE A 108 -11.91 4.80 3.90
CA PHE A 108 -10.63 4.28 3.44
C PHE A 108 -10.67 4.11 1.92
N GLU A 109 -9.88 4.94 1.25
CA GLU A 109 -9.85 4.98 -0.21
C GLU A 109 -8.59 4.29 -0.73
N VAL A 110 -8.79 3.07 -1.22
CA VAL A 110 -7.86 2.29 -2.06
C VAL A 110 -8.60 2.01 -3.35
N SER A 111 -8.56 2.90 -4.29
CA SER A 111 -9.34 2.81 -5.53
C SER A 111 -10.61 1.94 -5.46
N PRO A 112 -11.76 2.51 -5.72
CA PRO A 112 -11.97 3.81 -6.36
C PRO A 112 -12.31 4.93 -5.36
N ILE A 113 -12.03 6.17 -5.72
CA ILE A 113 -12.43 7.34 -4.91
C ILE A 113 -13.95 7.45 -4.73
N THR A 114 -14.73 6.80 -5.61
CA THR A 114 -16.21 6.77 -5.52
C THR A 114 -16.73 6.13 -4.24
N VAL A 115 -15.88 5.40 -3.49
CA VAL A 115 -16.20 4.87 -2.14
C VAL A 115 -16.67 5.96 -1.18
N ALA A 116 -16.27 7.21 -1.39
CA ALA A 116 -16.68 8.36 -0.59
C ALA A 116 -18.10 8.87 -0.88
N LEU A 117 -18.69 8.55 -2.03
CA LEU A 117 -20.01 9.08 -2.42
C LEU A 117 -21.13 8.64 -1.47
N PRO A 118 -21.24 7.36 -1.05
CA PRO A 118 -22.21 6.94 -0.03
C PRO A 118 -22.00 7.65 1.32
N ALA A 119 -20.71 7.84 1.73
CA ALA A 119 -20.38 8.55 2.94
C ALA A 119 -20.87 10.00 2.92
N ILE A 120 -20.68 10.71 1.81
CA ILE A 120 -21.14 12.10 1.64
C ILE A 120 -22.67 12.19 1.70
N LYS A 121 -23.36 11.23 1.10
CA LYS A 121 -24.84 11.20 1.18
C LYS A 121 -25.31 10.96 2.62
N PHE A 122 -24.69 10.03 3.34
CA PHE A 122 -25.01 9.73 4.73
C PHE A 122 -24.66 10.90 5.66
N LYS A 123 -23.51 11.56 5.45
CA LYS A 123 -23.13 12.80 6.15
C LYS A 123 -24.23 13.85 6.07
N LYS A 124 -24.78 14.11 4.89
CA LYS A 124 -25.83 15.14 4.71
C LYS A 124 -27.08 14.82 5.54
N LYS A 125 -27.40 13.55 5.70
CA LYS A 125 -28.56 13.10 6.49
C LYS A 125 -28.29 13.14 7.99
N LYS A 126 -27.11 12.67 8.42
CA LYS A 126 -26.77 12.47 9.84
C LYS A 126 -25.95 13.64 10.43
N LYS A 127 -25.49 14.58 9.60
CA LYS A 127 -24.64 15.74 9.97
C LYS A 127 -23.31 15.33 10.61
N LEU A 128 -22.73 14.22 10.16
CA LEU A 128 -21.48 13.67 10.68
C LEU A 128 -20.27 14.20 9.93
N PRO A 129 -19.11 14.43 10.60
CA PRO A 129 -17.87 14.73 9.91
C PRO A 129 -17.34 13.51 9.16
N ILE A 130 -16.62 13.77 8.04
CA ILE A 130 -15.93 12.74 7.24
C ILE A 130 -14.43 12.94 7.31
N VAL A 131 -13.72 11.89 7.71
CA VAL A 131 -12.29 11.69 7.46
C VAL A 131 -12.16 10.80 6.23
N ILE A 132 -11.39 11.22 5.23
CA ILE A 132 -11.03 10.36 4.10
C ILE A 132 -9.53 10.11 4.10
N ASN A 133 -9.14 8.85 3.98
CA ASN A 133 -7.75 8.43 3.85
C ASN A 133 -7.46 8.01 2.41
N ILE A 134 -6.70 8.85 1.71
CA ILE A 134 -6.37 8.69 0.29
C ILE A 134 -5.11 7.86 0.16
N GLN A 135 -5.25 6.67 -0.42
CA GLN A 135 -4.16 5.77 -0.75
C GLN A 135 -3.78 5.86 -2.23
N ASP A 136 -4.77 6.17 -3.08
CA ASP A 136 -4.62 6.31 -4.52
C ASP A 136 -5.05 7.70 -4.98
N LEU A 137 -4.19 8.37 -5.74
CA LEU A 137 -4.49 9.71 -6.24
C LEU A 137 -5.37 9.66 -7.50
N TRP A 138 -6.52 10.29 -7.45
CA TRP A 138 -7.47 10.40 -8.56
C TRP A 138 -7.53 11.83 -9.13
N PRO A 139 -7.63 12.01 -10.46
CA PRO A 139 -7.87 11.01 -11.51
C PRO A 139 -6.62 10.28 -12.03
N GLU A 140 -5.43 10.61 -11.54
CA GLU A 140 -4.15 10.11 -12.03
C GLU A 140 -4.15 8.57 -12.07
N ASN A 141 -4.71 7.92 -11.06
CA ASN A 141 -4.75 6.47 -10.97
C ASN A 141 -5.65 5.82 -12.03
N ILE A 142 -6.76 6.47 -12.45
CA ILE A 142 -7.62 5.90 -13.52
C ILE A 142 -6.86 5.82 -14.84
N ILE A 143 -6.03 6.82 -15.15
CA ILE A 143 -5.21 6.84 -16.36
C ILE A 143 -4.21 5.67 -16.31
N ALA A 144 -3.53 5.52 -15.18
CA ALA A 144 -2.52 4.47 -14.98
C ALA A 144 -3.11 3.05 -15.05
N VAL A 145 -4.31 2.84 -14.50
CA VAL A 145 -4.93 1.50 -14.39
C VAL A 145 -5.74 1.13 -15.65
N THR A 146 -6.40 2.10 -16.28
CA THR A 146 -7.34 1.82 -17.37
C THR A 146 -6.85 2.27 -18.74
N GLY A 147 -5.82 3.12 -18.81
CA GLY A 147 -5.35 3.76 -20.04
C GLY A 147 -6.32 4.79 -20.62
N ILE A 148 -7.39 5.17 -19.90
CA ILE A 148 -8.36 6.15 -20.36
C ILE A 148 -7.74 7.55 -20.33
N THR A 149 -7.56 8.15 -21.53
CA THR A 149 -7.01 9.50 -21.70
C THR A 149 -8.04 10.50 -22.30
N ASN A 150 -9.27 10.05 -22.52
CA ASN A 150 -10.31 10.90 -23.08
C ASN A 150 -10.59 12.10 -22.16
N PHE A 151 -10.41 13.33 -22.67
CA PHE A 151 -10.49 14.56 -21.88
C PHE A 151 -11.87 14.82 -21.26
N ILE A 152 -12.96 14.38 -21.90
CA ILE A 152 -14.33 14.52 -21.37
C ILE A 152 -14.50 13.62 -20.14
N VAL A 153 -14.06 12.36 -20.24
CA VAL A 153 -14.12 11.39 -19.14
C VAL A 153 -13.27 11.90 -17.98
N ILE A 154 -12.03 12.30 -18.25
CA ILE A 154 -11.12 12.85 -17.21
C ILE A 154 -11.71 14.12 -16.59
N GLY A 155 -12.34 15.00 -17.40
CA GLY A 155 -13.01 16.20 -16.89
C GLY A 155 -14.18 15.88 -15.94
N LEU A 156 -14.99 14.86 -16.24
CA LEU A 156 -16.06 14.39 -15.36
C LEU A 156 -15.52 13.79 -14.06
N VAL A 157 -14.47 12.96 -14.15
CA VAL A 157 -13.80 12.39 -12.97
C VAL A 157 -13.20 13.50 -12.12
N ASN A 158 -12.55 14.51 -12.71
CA ASN A 158 -12.02 15.66 -11.98
C ASN A 158 -13.12 16.42 -11.21
N LYS A 159 -14.28 16.66 -11.83
CA LYS A 159 -15.43 17.31 -11.16
C LYS A 159 -15.89 16.47 -9.96
N MET A 160 -15.96 15.15 -10.11
CA MET A 160 -16.34 14.23 -9.04
C MET A 160 -15.30 14.22 -7.91
N VAL A 161 -14.02 14.17 -8.22
CA VAL A 161 -12.93 14.24 -7.24
C VAL A 161 -12.99 15.53 -6.44
N ASN A 162 -13.12 16.68 -7.12
CA ASN A 162 -13.25 17.98 -6.48
C ASN A 162 -14.50 18.07 -5.58
N TYR A 163 -15.61 17.47 -6.02
CA TYR A 163 -16.82 17.37 -5.21
C TYR A 163 -16.57 16.57 -3.93
N ILE A 164 -15.90 15.42 -4.04
CA ILE A 164 -15.59 14.56 -2.89
C ILE A 164 -14.69 15.30 -1.90
N TYR A 165 -13.56 15.86 -2.37
CA TYR A 165 -12.64 16.59 -1.50
C TYR A 165 -13.31 17.79 -0.81
N LYS A 166 -14.20 18.49 -1.51
CA LYS A 166 -14.96 19.61 -0.92
C LYS A 166 -15.80 19.18 0.29
N HIS A 167 -16.40 17.97 0.25
CA HIS A 167 -17.32 17.49 1.27
C HIS A 167 -16.66 16.71 2.42
N CYS A 168 -15.39 16.38 2.33
CA CYS A 168 -14.63 15.79 3.43
C CYS A 168 -14.12 16.89 4.36
N ASP A 169 -14.12 16.61 5.67
CA ASP A 169 -13.71 17.57 6.71
C ASP A 169 -12.21 17.43 7.03
N LEU A 170 -11.67 16.22 6.90
CA LEU A 170 -10.24 15.91 7.00
C LEU A 170 -9.85 14.96 5.85
N ILE A 171 -8.75 15.27 5.18
CA ILE A 171 -8.18 14.48 4.09
C ILE A 171 -6.78 14.05 4.53
N LEU A 172 -6.63 12.76 4.79
CA LEU A 172 -5.35 12.12 5.09
C LEU A 172 -4.74 11.59 3.79
N THR A 173 -3.45 11.79 3.61
CA THR A 173 -2.75 11.35 2.41
C THR A 173 -1.57 10.46 2.74
N ALA A 174 -1.38 9.42 1.94
CA ALA A 174 -0.31 8.45 2.14
C ALA A 174 1.08 8.98 1.76
N SER A 175 1.17 10.09 1.02
CA SER A 175 2.44 10.68 0.59
C SER A 175 2.41 12.22 0.62
N PRO A 176 3.57 12.89 0.79
CA PRO A 176 3.68 14.35 0.68
C PRO A 176 3.27 14.87 -0.70
N SER A 177 3.65 14.21 -1.77
CA SER A 177 3.27 14.60 -3.14
C SER A 177 1.75 14.64 -3.35
N PHE A 178 0.99 13.79 -2.64
CA PHE A 178 -0.48 13.84 -2.66
C PHE A 178 -1.02 15.08 -1.95
N VAL A 179 -0.35 15.53 -0.88
CA VAL A 179 -0.76 16.75 -0.16
C VAL A 179 -0.82 17.93 -1.09
N ASP A 180 0.25 18.16 -1.86
CA ASP A 180 0.35 19.31 -2.76
C ASP A 180 -0.70 19.24 -3.87
N LYS A 181 -0.82 18.07 -4.52
CA LYS A 181 -1.82 17.83 -5.58
C LYS A 181 -3.26 18.04 -5.11
N ILE A 182 -3.59 17.64 -3.89
CA ILE A 182 -4.94 17.83 -3.34
C ILE A 182 -5.17 19.26 -2.87
N ARG A 183 -4.17 19.90 -2.27
CA ARG A 183 -4.24 21.32 -1.86
C ARG A 183 -4.48 22.27 -3.03
N ASP A 184 -3.96 21.97 -4.21
CA ASP A 184 -4.20 22.76 -5.42
C ASP A 184 -5.65 22.69 -5.92
N ARG A 185 -6.41 21.66 -5.49
CA ARG A 185 -7.81 21.44 -5.89
C ARG A 185 -8.84 22.02 -4.95
N ILE A 186 -8.45 22.46 -3.75
CA ILE A 186 -9.40 22.88 -2.70
C ILE A 186 -9.02 24.23 -2.09
N LYS A 187 -10.05 24.93 -1.58
CA LYS A 187 -9.85 26.24 -0.93
C LYS A 187 -9.24 26.14 0.46
N ASN A 188 -9.80 25.24 1.30
CA ASN A 188 -9.30 25.03 2.66
C ASN A 188 -8.19 24.00 2.65
N LYS A 189 -6.94 24.46 2.59
CA LYS A 189 -5.74 23.63 2.51
C LYS A 189 -5.39 22.92 3.83
N ASP A 190 -5.83 23.49 4.96
CA ASP A 190 -5.47 22.99 6.30
C ASP A 190 -6.09 21.63 6.63
N LYS A 191 -7.16 21.25 5.92
CA LYS A 191 -7.78 19.94 6.08
C LYS A 191 -7.04 18.80 5.38
N VAL A 192 -5.97 19.10 4.61
CA VAL A 192 -5.13 18.09 3.94
C VAL A 192 -3.88 17.86 4.75
N VAL A 193 -3.74 16.66 5.27
CA VAL A 193 -2.69 16.29 6.23
C VAL A 193 -1.95 15.05 5.71
N TYR A 194 -0.63 15.12 5.70
CA TYR A 194 0.20 13.94 5.49
C TYR A 194 0.06 12.99 6.68
N TRP A 195 -0.41 11.79 6.38
CA TRP A 195 -0.58 10.70 7.33
C TRP A 195 -0.19 9.40 6.63
N PRO A 196 1.12 9.04 6.63
CA PRO A 196 1.63 7.87 5.91
C PRO A 196 1.08 6.58 6.48
N GLN A 197 1.18 5.53 5.70
CA GLN A 197 1.04 4.19 6.23
C GLN A 197 2.19 3.90 7.21
N TYR A 198 1.99 2.90 8.06
CA TYR A 198 3.00 2.37 8.97
C TYR A 198 3.22 0.90 8.70
N SER A 199 4.39 0.37 9.05
CA SER A 199 4.60 -1.07 9.04
C SER A 199 3.93 -1.71 10.25
N ILE A 200 3.26 -2.85 10.04
CA ILE A 200 2.70 -3.68 11.13
C ILE A 200 3.72 -4.68 11.65
N VAL A 201 4.84 -4.81 10.98
CA VAL A 201 5.94 -5.70 11.35
C VAL A 201 7.22 -4.89 11.60
N SER A 202 8.12 -5.46 12.37
CA SER A 202 9.44 -4.89 12.67
C SER A 202 10.49 -6.00 12.65
N ARG A 203 11.76 -5.61 12.79
CA ARG A 203 12.86 -6.55 12.81
C ARG A 203 12.68 -7.65 13.86
N THR A 204 13.21 -8.83 13.57
CA THR A 204 13.30 -9.97 14.47
C THR A 204 14.75 -10.47 14.56
N ASN A 205 15.05 -11.24 15.61
CA ASN A 205 16.32 -11.94 15.77
C ASN A 205 16.24 -13.40 15.30
N GLU A 206 15.12 -13.81 14.71
CA GLU A 206 14.98 -15.16 14.15
C GLU A 206 15.94 -15.34 12.97
N ASP A 207 16.76 -16.38 12.99
CA ASP A 207 17.68 -16.73 11.90
C ASP A 207 16.93 -17.50 10.80
N VAL A 208 17.23 -17.17 9.55
CA VAL A 208 16.82 -17.98 8.39
C VAL A 208 18.04 -18.69 7.86
N SER A 209 18.05 -20.02 7.97
CA SER A 209 19.11 -20.88 7.42
C SER A 209 19.20 -20.88 5.89
N LEU A 210 18.36 -20.08 5.22
CA LEU A 210 18.27 -20.02 3.75
C LEU A 210 19.40 -19.21 3.10
N TYR A 211 20.03 -18.29 3.85
CA TYR A 211 21.04 -17.39 3.30
C TYR A 211 22.45 -17.98 3.48
N ASN A 212 23.19 -18.02 2.37
CA ASN A 212 24.60 -18.35 2.43
C ASN A 212 25.40 -17.15 2.93
N LYS A 213 26.01 -17.26 4.09
CA LYS A 213 26.78 -16.18 4.75
C LYS A 213 28.07 -15.79 4.00
N ASP A 214 28.52 -16.62 3.05
CA ASP A 214 29.67 -16.31 2.18
C ASP A 214 29.29 -15.40 1.01
N PHE A 215 28.00 -15.10 0.83
CA PHE A 215 27.45 -14.28 -0.22
C PHE A 215 26.76 -13.05 0.33
N PHE A 216 26.75 -11.98 -0.44
CA PHE A 216 25.93 -10.80 -0.19
C PHE A 216 24.48 -11.11 -0.58
N ASN A 217 23.57 -11.13 0.37
CA ASN A 217 22.20 -11.57 0.19
C ASN A 217 21.26 -10.39 -0.02
N ILE A 218 20.75 -10.23 -1.22
CA ILE A 218 19.78 -9.19 -1.59
C ILE A 218 18.38 -9.80 -1.60
N VAL A 219 17.45 -9.22 -0.84
CA VAL A 219 16.08 -9.72 -0.74
C VAL A 219 15.08 -8.74 -1.34
N PHE A 220 14.12 -9.26 -2.07
CA PHE A 220 12.92 -8.55 -2.51
C PHE A 220 11.71 -9.23 -1.89
N THR A 221 10.75 -8.45 -1.38
CA THR A 221 9.50 -8.98 -0.84
C THR A 221 8.28 -8.30 -1.47
N GLY A 222 7.24 -9.09 -1.76
CA GLY A 222 5.94 -8.59 -2.21
C GLY A 222 5.49 -9.12 -3.57
N ASN A 223 4.56 -8.40 -4.21
CA ASN A 223 4.00 -8.81 -5.50
C ASN A 223 5.06 -8.82 -6.60
N ILE A 224 5.19 -9.95 -7.31
CA ILE A 224 6.08 -10.14 -8.46
C ILE A 224 5.28 -9.81 -9.75
N GLY A 225 4.98 -8.52 -9.90
CA GLY A 225 4.24 -7.98 -11.04
C GLY A 225 5.13 -7.17 -11.97
N GLU A 226 4.65 -6.91 -13.18
CA GLU A 226 5.39 -6.20 -14.23
C GLU A 226 5.83 -4.79 -13.80
N ALA A 227 5.01 -4.10 -13.03
CA ALA A 227 5.30 -2.76 -12.52
C ALA A 227 6.51 -2.70 -11.57
N GLN A 228 6.91 -3.85 -11.02
CA GLN A 228 8.04 -3.89 -10.09
C GLN A 228 9.41 -3.79 -10.80
N GLY A 229 9.52 -4.14 -12.10
CA GLY A 229 10.79 -4.06 -12.82
C GLY A 229 11.83 -5.10 -12.38
N ILE A 230 11.39 -6.26 -11.87
CA ILE A 230 12.30 -7.33 -11.41
C ILE A 230 13.10 -7.92 -12.58
N ASP A 231 12.59 -7.86 -13.81
CA ASP A 231 13.30 -8.19 -15.03
C ASP A 231 14.67 -7.50 -15.11
N LEU A 232 14.74 -6.20 -14.79
CA LEU A 232 16.00 -5.46 -14.72
C LEU A 232 16.94 -6.04 -13.63
N ALA A 233 16.43 -6.42 -12.47
CA ALA A 233 17.26 -7.04 -11.43
C ALA A 233 17.81 -8.42 -11.84
N ILE A 234 17.07 -9.20 -12.62
CA ILE A 234 17.55 -10.49 -13.18
C ILE A 234 18.67 -10.25 -14.22
N GLU A 235 18.56 -9.21 -15.06
CA GLU A 235 19.64 -8.83 -15.98
C GLU A 235 20.91 -8.45 -15.23
N VAL A 236 20.79 -7.65 -14.16
CA VAL A 236 21.92 -7.31 -13.27
C VAL A 236 22.52 -8.56 -12.62
N ALA A 237 21.69 -9.49 -12.15
CA ALA A 237 22.14 -10.76 -11.58
C ALA A 237 22.96 -11.59 -12.58
N ASN A 238 22.60 -11.57 -13.88
CA ASN A 238 23.36 -12.22 -14.93
C ASN A 238 24.71 -11.52 -15.20
N ILE A 239 24.74 -10.19 -15.20
CA ILE A 239 26.00 -9.43 -15.37
C ILE A 239 26.96 -9.72 -14.20
N LEU A 240 26.43 -9.74 -12.98
CA LEU A 240 27.19 -9.95 -11.74
C LEU A 240 27.27 -11.44 -11.32
N LYS A 241 27.05 -12.40 -12.24
CA LYS A 241 26.98 -13.83 -11.91
C LYS A 241 28.28 -14.41 -11.31
N ASN A 242 29.42 -13.77 -11.58
CA ASN A 242 30.71 -14.18 -11.03
C ASN A 242 30.98 -13.58 -9.64
N GLU A 243 30.18 -12.60 -9.22
CA GLU A 243 30.28 -12.01 -7.89
C GLU A 243 29.60 -12.88 -6.83
N LYS A 244 30.00 -12.70 -5.58
CA LYS A 244 29.41 -13.39 -4.44
C LYS A 244 28.10 -12.73 -4.01
N ILE A 245 27.10 -12.70 -4.89
CA ILE A 245 25.76 -12.16 -4.64
C ILE A 245 24.72 -13.26 -4.79
N CYS A 246 23.74 -13.32 -3.88
CA CYS A 246 22.52 -14.10 -4.01
C CYS A 246 21.30 -13.19 -3.98
N TRP A 247 20.32 -13.49 -4.84
CA TRP A 247 19.08 -12.76 -4.96
C TRP A 247 17.92 -13.63 -4.50
N HIS A 248 17.11 -13.10 -3.58
CA HIS A 248 16.02 -13.82 -2.94
C HIS A 248 14.71 -13.09 -3.18
N PHE A 249 13.81 -13.68 -3.99
CA PHE A 249 12.51 -13.13 -4.33
C PHE A 249 11.42 -13.85 -3.54
N ILE A 250 10.78 -13.13 -2.61
CA ILE A 250 9.74 -13.65 -1.72
C ILE A 250 8.43 -13.00 -2.13
N GLY A 251 7.50 -13.78 -2.63
CA GLY A 251 6.22 -13.34 -3.09
C GLY A 251 5.71 -14.09 -4.31
N GLU A 252 4.53 -13.73 -4.74
CA GLU A 252 3.85 -14.26 -5.92
C GLU A 252 3.44 -13.11 -6.86
N GLY A 253 3.14 -13.44 -8.11
CA GLY A 253 2.66 -12.47 -9.08
C GLY A 253 2.74 -12.96 -10.52
N ARG A 254 2.09 -12.22 -11.40
CA ARG A 254 1.91 -12.61 -12.81
C ARG A 254 3.21 -12.74 -13.60
N SER A 255 4.27 -12.07 -13.17
CA SER A 255 5.57 -12.09 -13.86
C SER A 255 6.49 -13.21 -13.37
N ARG A 256 6.15 -13.95 -12.29
CA ARG A 256 7.03 -14.91 -11.64
C ARG A 256 7.53 -15.99 -12.61
N GLU A 257 6.64 -16.62 -13.35
CA GLU A 257 7.00 -17.68 -14.30
C GLU A 257 7.96 -17.17 -15.41
N LYS A 258 7.64 -16.01 -15.99
CA LYS A 258 8.52 -15.36 -16.98
C LYS A 258 9.93 -15.11 -16.41
N LEU A 259 10.02 -14.60 -15.18
CA LEU A 259 11.30 -14.31 -14.53
C LEU A 259 12.10 -15.58 -14.20
N MET A 260 11.43 -16.66 -13.79
CA MET A 260 12.08 -17.97 -13.59
C MET A 260 12.65 -18.53 -14.89
N ASN A 261 11.95 -18.35 -16.00
CA ASN A 261 12.44 -18.75 -17.32
C ASN A 261 13.70 -17.94 -17.70
N MET A 262 13.71 -16.62 -17.49
CA MET A 262 14.90 -15.78 -17.70
C MET A 262 16.10 -16.26 -16.89
N VAL A 263 15.88 -16.59 -15.59
CA VAL A 263 16.93 -17.11 -14.70
C VAL A 263 17.51 -18.43 -15.23
N SER A 264 16.66 -19.31 -15.75
CA SER A 264 17.07 -20.59 -16.34
C SER A 264 17.86 -20.38 -17.64
N GLU A 265 17.39 -19.49 -18.52
CA GLU A 265 18.06 -19.14 -19.79
C GLU A 265 19.45 -18.53 -19.56
N TYR A 266 19.62 -17.70 -18.51
CA TYR A 266 20.91 -17.12 -18.13
C TYR A 266 21.82 -18.09 -17.37
N GLY A 267 21.31 -19.25 -16.94
CA GLY A 267 22.08 -20.25 -16.19
C GLY A 267 22.50 -19.79 -14.80
N ILE A 268 21.70 -18.93 -14.14
CA ILE A 268 22.00 -18.33 -12.83
C ILE A 268 21.07 -18.82 -11.71
N SER A 269 20.49 -20.02 -11.86
CA SER A 269 19.55 -20.58 -10.88
C SER A 269 20.19 -20.90 -9.52
N ASP A 270 21.51 -20.96 -9.42
CA ASP A 270 22.27 -21.06 -8.18
C ASP A 270 22.29 -19.73 -7.42
N LYS A 271 22.25 -18.60 -8.10
CA LYS A 271 22.32 -17.23 -7.56
C LYS A 271 20.98 -16.56 -7.32
N VAL A 272 19.92 -16.98 -8.03
CA VAL A 272 18.59 -16.36 -7.97
C VAL A 272 17.56 -17.37 -7.50
N LYS A 273 16.88 -17.06 -6.40
CA LYS A 273 15.92 -17.96 -5.73
C LYS A 273 14.54 -17.30 -5.61
N PHE A 274 13.49 -18.08 -5.89
CA PHE A 274 12.08 -17.68 -5.73
C PHE A 274 11.42 -18.57 -4.67
N TYR A 275 10.91 -17.97 -3.60
CA TYR A 275 10.36 -18.70 -2.45
C TYR A 275 8.84 -18.79 -2.43
N GLY A 276 8.16 -18.11 -3.38
CA GLY A 276 6.70 -18.07 -3.37
C GLY A 276 6.11 -17.14 -2.31
N PHE A 277 4.81 -17.29 -2.06
CA PHE A 277 4.08 -16.47 -1.10
C PHE A 277 4.43 -16.83 0.34
N HIS A 278 4.69 -15.80 1.14
CA HIS A 278 4.80 -15.90 2.59
C HIS A 278 3.89 -14.87 3.26
N PRO A 279 3.27 -15.19 4.40
CA PRO A 279 2.48 -14.24 5.19
C PRO A 279 3.32 -13.04 5.63
N GLU A 280 2.68 -11.86 5.74
CA GLU A 280 3.36 -10.62 6.14
C GLU A 280 4.10 -10.77 7.48
N THR A 281 3.57 -11.57 8.39
CA THR A 281 4.18 -11.86 9.71
C THR A 281 5.51 -12.61 9.62
N GLU A 282 5.77 -13.33 8.53
CA GLU A 282 7.03 -14.05 8.32
C GLU A 282 8.11 -13.20 7.61
N ILE A 283 7.71 -12.13 6.93
CA ILE A 283 8.62 -11.29 6.16
C ILE A 283 9.78 -10.72 6.99
N PRO A 284 9.60 -10.31 8.27
CA PRO A 284 10.71 -9.81 9.08
C PRO A 284 11.91 -10.73 9.18
N LYS A 285 11.70 -12.06 9.28
CA LYS A 285 12.80 -13.03 9.38
C LYS A 285 13.69 -13.04 8.14
N TYR A 286 13.10 -12.87 6.94
CA TYR A 286 13.87 -12.79 5.71
C TYR A 286 14.61 -11.45 5.60
N LEU A 287 13.94 -10.34 5.92
CA LEU A 287 14.52 -9.01 5.85
C LEU A 287 15.65 -8.80 6.87
N SER A 288 15.45 -9.22 8.12
CA SER A 288 16.41 -8.96 9.20
C SER A 288 17.74 -9.71 9.02
N ASN A 289 17.75 -10.77 8.24
CA ASN A 289 18.94 -11.57 7.93
C ASN A 289 19.60 -11.22 6.59
N ALA A 290 18.98 -10.37 5.78
CA ALA A 290 19.55 -9.92 4.51
C ALA A 290 20.61 -8.82 4.69
N ASP A 291 21.53 -8.73 3.72
CA ASP A 291 22.51 -7.66 3.68
C ASP A 291 21.91 -6.39 3.08
N ALA A 292 21.01 -6.53 2.09
CA ALA A 292 20.23 -5.43 1.54
C ALA A 292 18.83 -5.86 1.08
N ALA A 293 17.89 -4.92 1.07
CA ALA A 293 16.56 -5.10 0.50
C ALA A 293 16.44 -4.32 -0.82
N LEU A 294 16.02 -5.00 -1.88
CA LEU A 294 15.82 -4.41 -3.19
C LEU A 294 14.49 -3.66 -3.25
N LEU A 295 14.58 -2.35 -3.47
CA LEU A 295 13.44 -1.51 -3.80
C LEU A 295 13.54 -1.10 -5.28
N ILE A 296 12.73 -1.74 -6.11
CA ILE A 296 12.72 -1.47 -7.56
C ILE A 296 11.29 -1.26 -8.05
N LEU A 297 11.10 -0.25 -8.92
CA LEU A 297 9.84 0.08 -9.59
C LEU A 297 10.11 0.64 -10.97
N LYS A 298 9.32 0.23 -11.97
CA LYS A 298 9.37 0.85 -13.31
C LYS A 298 8.95 2.31 -13.25
N PRO A 299 9.50 3.18 -14.10
CA PRO A 299 9.11 4.59 -14.15
C PRO A 299 7.62 4.74 -14.41
N ASN A 300 6.91 5.44 -13.53
CA ASN A 300 5.51 5.78 -13.70
C ASN A 300 5.17 7.01 -12.85
N PRO A 301 4.56 8.06 -13.42
CA PRO A 301 4.24 9.29 -12.69
C PRO A 301 3.41 9.09 -11.41
N VAL A 302 2.57 8.05 -11.36
CA VAL A 302 1.78 7.73 -10.14
C VAL A 302 2.66 7.08 -9.09
N PHE A 303 3.56 6.18 -9.49
CA PHE A 303 4.48 5.52 -8.55
C PHE A 303 5.48 6.50 -7.96
N GLU A 304 5.93 7.50 -8.74
CA GLU A 304 6.83 8.54 -8.26
C GLU A 304 6.23 9.39 -7.14
N MET A 305 4.91 9.58 -7.17
CA MET A 305 4.18 10.31 -6.13
C MET A 305 3.82 9.44 -4.91
N THR A 306 4.03 8.13 -4.98
CA THR A 306 3.60 7.17 -3.95
C THR A 306 4.78 6.67 -3.13
N ILE A 307 4.62 6.58 -1.81
CA ILE A 307 5.57 5.89 -0.96
C ILE A 307 5.28 4.38 -1.04
N PRO A 308 6.21 3.56 -1.58
CA PRO A 308 5.99 2.12 -1.66
C PRO A 308 5.85 1.49 -0.27
N ALA A 309 4.80 0.71 -0.02
CA ALA A 309 4.57 0.09 1.28
C ALA A 309 5.73 -0.82 1.75
N LYS A 310 6.40 -1.50 0.79
CA LYS A 310 7.58 -2.32 1.09
C LYS A 310 8.76 -1.50 1.64
N LEU A 311 8.92 -0.24 1.19
CA LEU A 311 9.95 0.66 1.74
C LEU A 311 9.75 0.88 3.24
N GLN A 312 8.50 1.10 3.67
CA GLN A 312 8.18 1.28 5.08
C GLN A 312 8.47 0.01 5.90
N THR A 313 8.20 -1.17 5.33
CA THR A 313 8.53 -2.46 5.92
C THR A 313 10.05 -2.66 6.02
N TYR A 314 10.79 -2.36 4.96
CA TYR A 314 12.26 -2.48 4.94
C TYR A 314 12.91 -1.59 6.00
N LEU A 315 12.48 -0.33 6.08
CA LEU A 315 12.93 0.61 7.11
C LEU A 315 12.58 0.13 8.53
N ALA A 316 11.39 -0.44 8.73
CA ALA A 316 10.95 -0.95 10.03
C ALA A 316 11.73 -2.20 10.46
N CYS A 317 12.17 -3.03 9.51
CA CYS A 317 13.04 -4.17 9.75
C CYS A 317 14.52 -3.79 9.89
N GLY A 318 14.87 -2.53 9.60
CA GLY A 318 16.24 -2.05 9.71
C GLY A 318 17.16 -2.71 8.69
N VAL A 319 16.73 -2.83 7.42
CA VAL A 319 17.53 -3.42 6.34
C VAL A 319 18.08 -2.31 5.46
N PRO A 320 19.36 -2.36 5.06
CA PRO A 320 19.92 -1.43 4.07
C PRO A 320 19.15 -1.52 2.75
N ILE A 321 18.86 -0.39 2.12
CA ILE A 321 18.01 -0.36 0.94
C ILE A 321 18.84 -0.18 -0.31
N LEU A 322 18.80 -1.17 -1.20
CA LEU A 322 19.31 -1.10 -2.55
C LEU A 322 18.18 -0.59 -3.45
N GLY A 323 18.25 0.69 -3.81
CA GLY A 323 17.18 1.39 -4.49
C GLY A 323 17.40 1.52 -6.00
N CYS A 324 16.38 1.14 -6.79
CA CYS A 324 16.28 1.47 -8.22
C CYS A 324 14.86 2.03 -8.47
N VAL A 325 14.65 3.26 -8.01
CA VAL A 325 13.33 3.88 -7.91
C VAL A 325 13.46 5.39 -7.99
N SER A 326 12.42 6.06 -8.50
CA SER A 326 12.31 7.54 -8.56
C SER A 326 11.29 8.09 -7.56
N GLY A 327 11.13 9.40 -7.52
CA GLY A 327 10.11 10.12 -6.77
C GLY A 327 10.23 9.95 -5.25
N GLU A 328 9.09 9.75 -4.58
CA GLU A 328 9.02 9.65 -3.11
C GLU A 328 9.86 8.50 -2.54
N GLY A 329 9.97 7.39 -3.28
CA GLY A 329 10.83 6.27 -2.88
C GLY A 329 12.30 6.66 -2.83
N LYS A 330 12.83 7.31 -3.88
CA LYS A 330 14.20 7.84 -3.94
C LYS A 330 14.42 8.86 -2.83
N ARG A 331 13.54 9.84 -2.71
CA ARG A 331 13.63 10.88 -1.67
C ARG A 331 13.76 10.30 -0.26
N ILE A 332 12.97 9.27 0.08
CA ILE A 332 13.02 8.66 1.42
C ILE A 332 14.32 7.90 1.65
N ILE A 333 14.86 7.20 0.65
CA ILE A 333 16.14 6.50 0.78
C ILE A 333 17.27 7.52 1.04
N GLU A 334 17.30 8.61 0.28
CA GLU A 334 18.28 9.69 0.43
C GLU A 334 18.12 10.41 1.79
N GLU A 335 16.92 10.83 2.15
CA GLU A 335 16.63 11.53 3.41
C GLU A 335 16.92 10.67 4.64
N SER A 336 16.62 9.39 4.59
CA SER A 336 16.87 8.46 5.68
C SER A 336 18.36 8.12 5.83
N GLY A 337 19.12 8.20 4.73
CA GLY A 337 20.47 7.67 4.63
C GLY A 337 20.52 6.15 4.93
N ALA A 338 19.42 5.43 4.62
CA ALA A 338 19.26 4.02 4.95
C ALA A 338 19.71 3.09 3.81
N GLY A 339 20.37 3.60 2.79
CA GLY A 339 20.79 2.81 1.65
C GLY A 339 21.35 3.66 0.53
N ILE A 340 21.53 3.03 -0.62
CA ILE A 340 22.05 3.65 -1.85
C ILE A 340 20.96 3.51 -2.91
N VAL A 341 20.70 4.59 -3.66
CA VAL A 341 19.70 4.60 -4.73
C VAL A 341 20.37 4.96 -6.05
N SER A 342 20.00 4.26 -7.11
CA SER A 342 20.54 4.47 -8.45
C SER A 342 20.17 5.86 -9.00
N ASP A 343 21.04 6.41 -9.82
CA ASP A 343 20.80 7.71 -10.49
C ASP A 343 19.67 7.62 -11.52
N SER A 344 19.55 6.47 -12.17
CA SER A 344 18.50 6.16 -13.15
C SER A 344 17.94 4.76 -12.93
N ILE A 345 16.77 4.50 -13.52
CA ILE A 345 16.17 3.16 -13.52
C ILE A 345 16.68 2.44 -14.77
N SER A 346 17.92 1.94 -14.69
CA SER A 346 18.61 1.20 -15.75
C SER A 346 19.46 0.07 -15.18
N VAL A 347 19.86 -0.86 -16.03
CA VAL A 347 20.74 -1.98 -15.67
C VAL A 347 22.08 -1.48 -15.18
N GLU A 348 22.69 -0.55 -15.91
CA GLU A 348 24.01 0.01 -15.61
C GLU A 348 24.00 0.67 -14.23
N SER A 349 23.04 1.57 -13.97
CA SER A 349 22.94 2.26 -12.68
C SER A 349 22.67 1.29 -11.52
N LEU A 350 21.92 0.20 -11.74
CA LEU A 350 21.69 -0.79 -10.68
C LEU A 350 22.93 -1.66 -10.44
N VAL A 351 23.72 -1.97 -11.49
CA VAL A 351 25.05 -2.62 -11.35
C VAL A 351 25.95 -1.78 -10.47
N ASP A 352 26.03 -0.46 -10.73
CA ASP A 352 26.87 0.47 -9.95
C ASP A 352 26.47 0.47 -8.47
N VAL A 353 25.17 0.48 -8.16
CA VAL A 353 24.68 0.38 -6.77
C VAL A 353 25.05 -0.95 -6.13
N CYS A 354 24.91 -2.07 -6.85
CA CYS A 354 25.33 -3.38 -6.32
C CYS A 354 26.83 -3.40 -6.01
N GLN A 355 27.66 -2.87 -6.90
CA GLN A 355 29.12 -2.79 -6.69
C GLN A 355 29.48 -1.92 -5.48
N GLN A 356 28.79 -0.79 -5.29
CA GLN A 356 28.96 0.03 -4.11
C GLN A 356 28.65 -0.75 -2.82
N PHE A 357 27.58 -1.54 -2.80
CA PHE A 357 27.24 -2.37 -1.64
C PHE A 357 28.29 -3.47 -1.35
N LEU A 358 28.89 -4.05 -2.39
CA LEU A 358 29.87 -5.14 -2.24
C LEU A 358 31.19 -4.70 -1.58
N ILE A 359 31.52 -3.42 -1.65
CA ILE A 359 32.75 -2.87 -1.06
C ILE A 359 32.53 -2.31 0.35
N LEU A 360 31.29 -2.25 0.84
CA LEU A 360 30.98 -1.77 2.19
C LEU A 360 31.49 -2.75 3.24
N ASP A 361 32.06 -2.21 4.30
CA ASP A 361 32.39 -3.00 5.46
C ASP A 361 31.18 -3.23 6.39
N GLN A 362 31.37 -4.04 7.43
CA GLN A 362 30.31 -4.39 8.37
C GLN A 362 29.84 -3.19 9.21
N GLU A 363 30.72 -2.23 9.49
CA GLU A 363 30.38 -1.01 10.24
C GLU A 363 29.46 -0.11 9.40
N GLU A 364 29.78 0.07 8.12
CA GLU A 364 28.97 0.84 7.17
C GLU A 364 27.57 0.20 6.97
N LEU A 365 27.50 -1.11 6.78
CA LEU A 365 26.24 -1.84 6.69
C LEU A 365 25.41 -1.70 7.97
N CYS A 366 26.05 -1.79 9.14
CA CYS A 366 25.40 -1.59 10.42
C CYS A 366 24.84 -0.15 10.56
N ASN A 367 25.58 0.84 10.10
CA ASN A 367 25.14 2.24 10.09
C ASN A 367 23.87 2.44 9.22
N TYR A 368 23.80 1.83 8.03
CA TYR A 368 22.58 1.85 7.20
C TYR A 368 21.40 1.18 7.93
N LYS A 369 21.61 0.04 8.59
CA LYS A 369 20.59 -0.67 9.38
C LYS A 369 20.01 0.22 10.49
N GLU A 370 20.86 0.89 11.23
CA GLU A 370 20.43 1.78 12.31
C GLU A 370 19.71 3.02 11.79
N LYS A 371 20.18 3.62 10.71
CA LYS A 371 19.52 4.76 10.06
C LYS A 371 18.13 4.39 9.56
N ALA A 372 17.98 3.21 8.93
CA ALA A 372 16.69 2.69 8.49
C ALA A 372 15.69 2.58 9.66
N PHE A 373 16.11 1.91 10.73
CA PHE A 373 15.27 1.70 11.91
C PHE A 373 14.91 3.01 12.60
N ARG A 374 15.87 3.93 12.74
CA ARG A 374 15.67 5.25 13.34
C ARG A 374 14.69 6.10 12.53
N TYR A 375 14.81 6.10 11.20
CA TYR A 375 13.91 6.83 10.31
C TYR A 375 12.48 6.29 10.42
N SER A 376 12.30 4.96 10.38
CA SER A 376 10.99 4.33 10.60
C SER A 376 10.37 4.71 11.94
N GLY A 377 11.13 4.64 13.02
CA GLY A 377 10.66 5.00 14.37
C GLY A 377 10.27 6.49 14.53
N ARG A 378 10.81 7.37 13.69
CA ARG A 378 10.45 8.80 13.68
C ARG A 378 9.24 9.10 12.82
N ASN A 379 9.20 8.56 11.58
CA ASN A 379 8.26 8.97 10.53
C ASN A 379 7.10 7.99 10.33
N PHE A 380 7.29 6.69 10.60
CA PHE A 380 6.31 5.63 10.35
C PHE A 380 5.91 4.87 11.62
N ASN A 381 6.09 5.49 12.79
CA ASN A 381 5.75 4.88 14.07
C ASN A 381 4.23 4.76 14.22
N LYS A 382 3.74 3.52 14.29
CA LYS A 382 2.31 3.18 14.39
C LYS A 382 1.62 3.94 15.53
N LYS A 383 2.17 3.89 16.74
CA LYS A 383 1.58 4.54 17.91
C LYS A 383 1.43 6.06 17.70
N LYS A 384 2.51 6.75 17.28
CA LYS A 384 2.49 8.20 17.04
C LYS A 384 1.50 8.59 15.96
N LEU A 385 1.41 7.80 14.88
CA LEU A 385 0.47 8.06 13.77
C LEU A 385 -0.98 7.88 14.22
N LEU A 386 -1.26 6.87 15.02
CA LEU A 386 -2.59 6.64 15.60
C LEU A 386 -2.96 7.75 16.60
N ASP A 387 -2.04 8.16 17.47
CA ASP A 387 -2.27 9.27 18.41
C ASP A 387 -2.60 10.59 17.67
N LYS A 388 -1.88 10.85 16.55
CA LYS A 388 -2.16 12.01 15.68
C LYS A 388 -3.54 11.90 15.00
N LEU A 389 -3.91 10.71 14.54
CA LEU A 389 -5.22 10.46 13.94
C LEU A 389 -6.34 10.69 14.93
N GLU A 390 -6.26 10.09 16.13
CA GLU A 390 -7.26 10.26 17.17
C GLU A 390 -7.42 11.72 17.59
N SER A 391 -6.30 12.44 17.80
CA SER A 391 -6.31 13.86 18.13
C SER A 391 -7.02 14.69 17.06
N SER A 392 -6.81 14.35 15.79
CA SER A 392 -7.48 15.04 14.67
C SER A 392 -8.97 14.73 14.63
N MET A 393 -9.38 13.47 14.86
CA MET A 393 -10.78 13.07 14.91
C MET A 393 -11.52 13.71 16.08
N PHE A 394 -10.91 13.77 17.28
CA PHE A 394 -11.52 14.42 18.45
C PHE A 394 -11.77 15.92 18.26
N LYS A 395 -10.89 16.61 17.50
CA LYS A 395 -11.09 18.04 17.18
C LYS A 395 -12.29 18.30 16.27
N MET A 396 -12.72 17.30 15.52
CA MET A 396 -13.83 17.43 14.55
C MET A 396 -15.21 17.19 15.17
N ILE A 397 -15.29 16.47 16.28
CA ILE A 397 -16.55 16.12 16.95
C ILE A 397 -16.88 17.03 18.14
N LYS A 398 -15.95 17.94 18.51
CA LYS A 398 -16.20 19.02 19.48
C LYS A 398 -16.89 20.20 18.81
#